data_f2ecf669c81ac95a1144f44179ea45f5
#
_entry.id   f2ecf669c81ac95a1144f44179ea45f5
#
_cell.length_a   1.000
_cell.length_b   1.000
_cell.length_c   1.000
_cell.angle_alpha   90.00
_cell.angle_beta   90.00
_cell.angle_gamma   90.00
#
_symmetry.space_group_name_H-M   'P 1'
#
loop_
_entity.id
_entity.type
_entity.pdbx_description
1 polymer ?
#
loop_
_entity_poly.entity_id
_entity_poly.type
_entity_poly.pdbx_seq_one_letter_code
_entity_poly.pdbx_strand_id
1 'polypeptide(L)'
;MAEATIGHQAPVIDFVAVKEKQQQTWGTGDYAQVGATLQIVGEHLAESLDLRAGQKVLDVAAGNGNFSMAAARRYTEVTSTDFVASLLEKSRIRALADGFDINYQLADAENLPFTDASFDAAASIYGIMFTPNQRQSAAEIIRVVRPGGKIGMANWTPEGFIGRLFKTLGQYIPNPLPSPALWGTPDHVHALFGDQAEDITTERRLFNFRYITTEAWLNNFKRVYGPVKNAFAALDEAGQRNLQQDIVSLLNDLNVADDGTMVVPGEYLEIVVKKA
;
A
#
# COMPACT_ATOMS: atom_id res chain seq x y z
N MET A 1 14.75 -51.39 8.35
CA MET A 1 13.64 -50.63 7.76
C MET A 1 13.99 -49.17 7.88
N ALA A 2 14.33 -48.52 6.77
CA ALA A 2 14.67 -47.09 6.76
C ALA A 2 13.38 -46.31 6.44
N GLU A 3 12.92 -45.48 7.38
CA GLU A 3 11.82 -44.55 7.17
C GLU A 3 12.29 -43.44 6.21
N ALA A 4 11.65 -43.37 5.05
CA ALA A 4 11.83 -42.30 4.12
C ALA A 4 11.16 -41.03 4.64
N THR A 5 11.95 -40.08 5.08
CA THR A 5 11.48 -38.72 5.44
C THR A 5 11.05 -38.03 4.15
N ILE A 6 9.74 -37.92 3.93
CA ILE A 6 9.16 -37.15 2.83
C ILE A 6 9.34 -35.67 3.21
N GLY A 7 10.38 -35.06 2.66
CA GLY A 7 10.58 -33.62 2.74
C GLY A 7 9.45 -32.90 2.01
N HIS A 8 8.56 -32.23 2.74
CA HIS A 8 7.61 -31.28 2.16
C HIS A 8 8.45 -30.09 1.63
N GLN A 9 8.72 -30.08 0.32
CA GLN A 9 9.18 -28.86 -0.32
C GLN A 9 8.03 -27.85 -0.29
N ALA A 10 8.30 -26.66 0.28
CA ALA A 10 7.35 -25.56 0.21
C ALA A 10 6.99 -25.29 -1.26
N PRO A 11 5.72 -25.02 -1.58
CA PRO A 11 5.32 -24.77 -2.97
C PRO A 11 6.10 -23.57 -3.52
N VAL A 12 6.64 -23.74 -4.72
CA VAL A 12 7.33 -22.66 -5.45
C VAL A 12 6.25 -21.64 -5.84
N ILE A 13 6.41 -20.40 -5.35
CA ILE A 13 5.46 -19.32 -5.66
C ILE A 13 5.73 -18.82 -7.09
N ASP A 14 4.73 -18.87 -7.94
CA ASP A 14 4.75 -18.23 -9.26
C ASP A 14 4.39 -16.73 -9.10
N PHE A 15 5.42 -15.89 -8.94
CA PHE A 15 5.26 -14.45 -8.79
C PHE A 15 4.63 -13.77 -10.00
N VAL A 16 4.78 -14.32 -11.21
CA VAL A 16 4.18 -13.76 -12.43
C VAL A 16 2.67 -13.92 -12.37
N ALA A 17 2.18 -15.12 -12.14
CA ALA A 17 0.74 -15.38 -12.02
C ALA A 17 0.10 -14.62 -10.85
N VAL A 18 0.84 -14.46 -9.74
CA VAL A 18 0.38 -13.65 -8.59
C VAL A 18 0.23 -12.19 -8.98
N LYS A 19 1.22 -11.59 -9.66
CA LYS A 19 1.17 -10.18 -10.09
C LYS A 19 0.05 -9.92 -11.10
N GLU A 20 -0.18 -10.82 -12.05
CA GLU A 20 -1.31 -10.71 -12.99
C GLU A 20 -2.66 -10.68 -12.25
N LYS A 21 -2.85 -11.57 -11.27
CA LYS A 21 -4.06 -11.60 -10.43
C LYS A 21 -4.21 -10.33 -9.58
N GLN A 22 -3.11 -9.81 -9.04
CA GLN A 22 -3.13 -8.56 -8.28
C GLN A 22 -3.46 -7.36 -9.17
N GLN A 23 -2.87 -7.28 -10.37
CA GLN A 23 -3.19 -6.23 -11.34
C GLN A 23 -4.68 -6.22 -11.69
N GLN A 24 -5.27 -7.40 -11.93
CA GLN A 24 -6.71 -7.54 -12.14
C GLN A 24 -7.49 -7.08 -10.91
N THR A 25 -7.08 -7.50 -9.71
CA THR A 25 -7.75 -7.14 -8.45
C THR A 25 -7.80 -5.63 -8.26
N TRP A 26 -6.69 -4.92 -8.43
CA TRP A 26 -6.62 -3.47 -8.30
C TRP A 26 -7.25 -2.72 -9.47
N GLY A 27 -7.33 -3.35 -10.65
CA GLY A 27 -7.98 -2.82 -11.84
C GLY A 27 -9.52 -2.95 -11.84
N THR A 28 -10.09 -3.91 -11.08
CA THR A 28 -11.53 -4.21 -11.12
C THR A 28 -12.40 -3.39 -10.16
N GLY A 29 -11.80 -2.75 -9.17
CA GLY A 29 -12.49 -1.85 -8.25
C GLY A 29 -12.43 -0.40 -8.73
N ASP A 30 -12.75 0.50 -7.83
CA ASP A 30 -12.46 1.93 -7.96
C ASP A 30 -11.69 2.41 -6.74
N TYR A 31 -10.45 1.92 -6.58
CA TYR A 31 -9.58 2.28 -5.46
C TYR A 31 -9.43 3.80 -5.31
N ALA A 32 -9.54 4.57 -6.41
CA ALA A 32 -9.43 6.02 -6.35
C ALA A 32 -10.47 6.67 -5.42
N GLN A 33 -11.65 6.07 -5.23
CA GLN A 33 -12.64 6.55 -4.26
C GLN A 33 -12.17 6.36 -2.81
N VAL A 34 -11.47 5.27 -2.50
CA VAL A 34 -10.83 5.07 -1.19
C VAL A 34 -9.62 5.98 -1.07
N GLY A 35 -8.74 5.96 -2.08
CA GLY A 35 -7.52 6.76 -2.11
C GLY A 35 -7.78 8.25 -1.93
N ALA A 36 -8.86 8.79 -2.50
CA ALA A 36 -9.22 10.21 -2.36
C ALA A 36 -9.40 10.65 -0.89
N THR A 37 -9.80 9.74 0.01
CA THR A 37 -9.94 10.03 1.45
C THR A 37 -8.61 10.06 2.19
N LEU A 38 -7.56 9.46 1.62
CA LEU A 38 -6.24 9.25 2.24
C LEU A 38 -5.22 10.36 1.89
N GLN A 39 -5.64 11.48 1.30
CA GLN A 39 -4.73 12.53 0.82
C GLN A 39 -3.81 13.09 1.91
N ILE A 40 -4.32 13.23 3.15
CA ILE A 40 -3.55 13.74 4.28
C ILE A 40 -2.29 12.91 4.56
N VAL A 41 -2.31 11.61 4.29
CA VAL A 41 -1.14 10.73 4.47
C VAL A 41 -0.04 11.09 3.48
N GLY A 42 -0.40 11.48 2.25
CA GLY A 42 0.54 11.98 1.26
C GLY A 42 1.24 13.25 1.69
N GLU A 43 0.47 14.18 2.27
CA GLU A 43 1.01 15.46 2.78
C GLU A 43 1.97 15.21 3.96
N HIS A 44 1.57 14.39 4.94
CA HIS A 44 2.43 14.06 6.08
C HIS A 44 3.74 13.44 5.63
N LEU A 45 3.70 12.43 4.74
CA LEU A 45 4.90 11.76 4.27
C LEU A 45 5.82 12.72 3.48
N ALA A 46 5.25 13.62 2.68
CA ALA A 46 6.04 14.61 1.93
C ALA A 46 6.74 15.62 2.86
N GLU A 47 6.11 16.01 4.00
CA GLU A 47 6.76 16.81 5.04
C GLU A 47 7.88 16.01 5.74
N SER A 48 7.63 14.76 6.13
CA SER A 48 8.63 13.91 6.80
C SER A 48 9.86 13.64 5.91
N LEU A 49 9.67 13.59 4.60
CA LEU A 49 10.77 13.51 3.64
C LEU A 49 11.55 14.83 3.51
N ASP A 50 10.98 15.95 3.95
CA ASP A 50 11.55 17.30 3.79
C ASP A 50 11.88 17.59 2.32
N LEU A 51 10.90 17.38 1.43
CA LEU A 51 11.09 17.54 -0.02
C LEU A 51 11.39 19.00 -0.36
N ARG A 52 12.32 19.20 -1.30
CA ARG A 52 12.76 20.53 -1.76
C ARG A 52 12.44 20.70 -3.25
N ALA A 53 12.10 21.95 -3.63
CA ALA A 53 11.85 22.29 -5.01
C ALA A 53 13.01 21.88 -5.93
N GLY A 54 12.66 21.34 -7.11
CA GLY A 54 13.62 20.86 -8.10
C GLY A 54 14.21 19.46 -7.85
N GLN A 55 13.88 18.80 -6.71
CA GLN A 55 14.27 17.41 -6.51
C GLN A 55 13.51 16.47 -7.44
N LYS A 56 14.19 15.43 -7.93
CA LYS A 56 13.58 14.33 -8.68
C LYS A 56 13.00 13.31 -7.72
N VAL A 57 11.69 13.13 -7.78
CA VAL A 57 10.94 12.30 -6.82
C VAL A 57 10.16 11.22 -7.56
N LEU A 58 10.30 9.98 -7.10
CA LEU A 58 9.57 8.81 -7.62
C LEU A 58 8.43 8.43 -6.66
N ASP A 59 7.21 8.29 -7.19
CA ASP A 59 6.08 7.68 -6.49
C ASP A 59 5.87 6.26 -7.02
N VAL A 60 6.11 5.25 -6.18
CA VAL A 60 6.08 3.83 -6.52
C VAL A 60 4.75 3.21 -6.09
N ALA A 61 4.07 2.54 -7.03
CA ALA A 61 2.73 2.01 -6.85
C ALA A 61 1.77 3.11 -6.37
N ALA A 62 1.78 4.22 -7.11
CA ALA A 62 1.18 5.51 -6.76
C ALA A 62 -0.36 5.48 -6.67
N GLY A 63 -1.00 4.47 -7.29
CA GLY A 63 -2.45 4.41 -7.37
C GLY A 63 -3.05 5.65 -8.03
N ASN A 64 -3.92 6.35 -7.30
CA ASN A 64 -4.51 7.60 -7.77
C ASN A 64 -3.68 8.87 -7.43
N GLY A 65 -2.41 8.72 -7.01
CA GLY A 65 -1.40 9.78 -6.94
C GLY A 65 -1.45 10.67 -5.70
N ASN A 66 -1.79 10.16 -4.53
CA ASN A 66 -1.84 10.98 -3.32
C ASN A 66 -0.48 11.58 -2.97
N PHE A 67 0.59 10.78 -3.02
CA PHE A 67 1.93 11.29 -2.79
C PHE A 67 2.42 12.12 -3.98
N SER A 68 2.11 11.70 -5.21
CA SER A 68 2.47 12.47 -6.43
C SER A 68 1.99 13.91 -6.34
N MET A 69 0.71 14.13 -5.94
CA MET A 69 0.15 15.48 -5.76
C MET A 69 0.85 16.25 -4.63
N ALA A 70 1.11 15.58 -3.50
CA ALA A 70 1.80 16.20 -2.36
C ALA A 70 3.22 16.63 -2.72
N ALA A 71 3.97 15.80 -3.45
CA ALA A 71 5.30 16.13 -3.94
C ALA A 71 5.26 17.28 -4.97
N ALA A 72 4.31 17.26 -5.90
CA ALA A 72 4.16 18.33 -6.91
C ALA A 72 3.85 19.70 -6.27
N ARG A 73 3.06 19.74 -5.18
CA ARG A 73 2.82 20.97 -4.41
C ARG A 73 4.09 21.57 -3.79
N ARG A 74 5.16 20.77 -3.67
CA ARG A 74 6.49 21.21 -3.19
C ARG A 74 7.45 21.56 -4.33
N TYR A 75 6.90 21.68 -5.54
CA TYR A 75 7.65 22.03 -6.77
C TYR A 75 8.79 21.05 -7.08
N THR A 76 8.59 19.75 -6.79
CA THR A 76 9.52 18.69 -7.19
C THR A 76 9.22 18.19 -8.61
N GLU A 77 10.21 17.58 -9.26
CA GLU A 77 10.06 16.88 -10.54
C GLU A 77 9.54 15.46 -10.27
N VAL A 78 8.23 15.26 -10.36
CA VAL A 78 7.58 14.01 -9.98
C VAL A 78 7.51 13.03 -11.14
N THR A 79 7.93 11.78 -10.90
CA THR A 79 7.59 10.61 -11.73
C THR A 79 6.69 9.70 -10.92
N SER A 80 5.49 9.42 -11.43
CA SER A 80 4.47 8.58 -10.81
C SER A 80 4.39 7.25 -11.53
N THR A 81 4.51 6.13 -10.80
CA THR A 81 4.48 4.78 -11.37
C THR A 81 3.45 3.89 -10.69
N ASP A 82 2.79 3.08 -11.49
CA ASP A 82 1.92 2.00 -11.03
C ASP A 82 1.86 0.91 -12.11
N PHE A 83 1.52 -0.31 -11.77
CA PHE A 83 1.33 -1.37 -12.75
C PHE A 83 -0.12 -1.45 -13.27
N VAL A 84 -1.04 -0.63 -12.74
CA VAL A 84 -2.43 -0.51 -13.16
C VAL A 84 -2.66 0.80 -13.91
N ALA A 85 -2.74 0.72 -15.24
CA ALA A 85 -2.86 1.89 -16.11
C ALA A 85 -4.07 2.78 -15.78
N SER A 86 -5.21 2.18 -15.39
CA SER A 86 -6.42 2.94 -15.04
C SER A 86 -6.26 3.78 -13.77
N LEU A 87 -5.40 3.39 -12.84
CA LEU A 87 -5.09 4.18 -11.65
C LEU A 87 -4.18 5.36 -11.98
N LEU A 88 -3.16 5.14 -12.80
CA LEU A 88 -2.30 6.24 -13.31
C LEU A 88 -3.11 7.27 -14.08
N GLU A 89 -4.08 6.85 -14.91
CA GLU A 89 -4.95 7.77 -15.64
C GLU A 89 -5.78 8.65 -14.68
N LYS A 90 -6.30 8.07 -13.59
CA LYS A 90 -7.01 8.83 -12.55
C LYS A 90 -6.09 9.83 -11.84
N SER A 91 -4.85 9.43 -11.57
CA SER A 91 -3.81 10.32 -11.04
C SER A 91 -3.54 11.48 -12.00
N ARG A 92 -3.40 11.18 -13.30
CA ARG A 92 -3.15 12.19 -14.34
C ARG A 92 -4.28 13.21 -14.43
N ILE A 93 -5.54 12.77 -14.40
CA ILE A 93 -6.71 13.66 -14.42
C ILE A 93 -6.69 14.60 -13.21
N ARG A 94 -6.34 14.08 -12.02
CA ARG A 94 -6.21 14.91 -10.81
C ARG A 94 -5.11 15.95 -10.95
N ALA A 95 -3.93 15.54 -11.42
CA ALA A 95 -2.80 16.46 -11.61
C ALA A 95 -3.16 17.59 -12.58
N LEU A 96 -3.81 17.27 -13.69
CA LEU A 96 -4.28 18.27 -14.66
C LEU A 96 -5.29 19.24 -14.06
N ALA A 97 -6.22 18.74 -13.22
CA ALA A 97 -7.22 19.59 -12.55
C ALA A 97 -6.59 20.56 -11.55
N ASP A 98 -5.51 20.12 -10.87
CA ASP A 98 -4.75 20.94 -9.93
C ASP A 98 -3.65 21.79 -10.60
N GLY A 99 -3.43 21.65 -11.93
CA GLY A 99 -2.42 22.37 -12.69
C GLY A 99 -0.99 21.86 -12.49
N PHE A 100 -0.82 20.60 -12.11
CA PHE A 100 0.49 19.98 -11.91
C PHE A 100 0.98 19.24 -13.17
N ASP A 101 2.27 19.34 -13.44
CA ASP A 101 2.97 18.56 -14.44
C ASP A 101 3.69 17.39 -13.77
N ILE A 102 3.24 16.17 -14.05
CA ILE A 102 3.75 14.92 -13.46
C ILE A 102 4.04 13.94 -14.60
N ASN A 103 5.22 13.32 -14.56
CA ASN A 103 5.56 12.24 -15.48
C ASN A 103 4.89 10.94 -15.03
N TYR A 104 4.23 10.22 -15.95
CA TYR A 104 3.55 8.97 -15.67
C TYR A 104 4.18 7.82 -16.43
N GLN A 105 4.51 6.72 -15.73
CA GLN A 105 5.09 5.54 -16.35
C GLN A 105 4.48 4.26 -15.77
N LEU A 106 4.00 3.37 -16.63
CA LEU A 106 3.57 2.04 -16.23
C LEU A 106 4.81 1.24 -15.80
N ALA A 107 4.84 0.75 -14.56
CA ALA A 107 5.97 0.02 -14.02
C ALA A 107 5.56 -0.98 -12.93
N ASP A 108 6.32 -2.08 -12.85
CA ASP A 108 6.29 -3.03 -11.75
C ASP A 108 7.27 -2.56 -10.66
N ALA A 109 6.81 -2.44 -9.42
CA ALA A 109 7.65 -2.06 -8.28
C ALA A 109 8.79 -3.04 -7.98
N GLU A 110 8.69 -4.28 -8.47
CA GLU A 110 9.75 -5.30 -8.39
C GLU A 110 10.76 -5.23 -9.55
N ASN A 111 10.53 -4.36 -10.54
CA ASN A 111 11.41 -4.15 -11.70
C ASN A 111 11.23 -2.74 -12.26
N LEU A 112 11.77 -1.75 -11.55
CA LEU A 112 11.63 -0.34 -11.91
C LEU A 112 12.50 -0.01 -13.13
N PRO A 113 11.92 0.59 -14.19
CA PRO A 113 12.62 0.85 -15.46
C PRO A 113 13.50 2.12 -15.40
N PHE A 114 14.21 2.30 -14.30
CA PHE A 114 15.11 3.44 -14.08
C PHE A 114 16.52 2.96 -13.76
N THR A 115 17.51 3.77 -14.11
CA THR A 115 18.90 3.53 -13.75
C THR A 115 19.11 3.74 -12.25
N ASP A 116 20.20 3.19 -11.72
CA ASP A 116 20.59 3.37 -10.33
C ASP A 116 20.77 4.85 -10.00
N ALA A 117 20.44 5.23 -8.78
CA ALA A 117 20.66 6.58 -8.26
C ALA A 117 20.04 7.73 -9.11
N SER A 118 18.88 7.48 -9.76
CA SER A 118 18.21 8.44 -10.65
C SER A 118 17.38 9.48 -9.91
N PHE A 119 17.00 9.23 -8.65
CA PHE A 119 16.09 10.05 -7.88
C PHE A 119 16.71 10.55 -6.57
N ASP A 120 16.32 11.77 -6.19
CA ASP A 120 16.68 12.34 -4.88
C ASP A 120 15.88 11.71 -3.74
N ALA A 121 14.62 11.38 -4.02
CA ALA A 121 13.76 10.67 -3.09
C ALA A 121 12.80 9.74 -3.85
N ALA A 122 12.33 8.69 -3.15
CA ALA A 122 11.24 7.85 -3.62
C ALA A 122 10.23 7.65 -2.50
N ALA A 123 8.97 7.39 -2.84
CA ALA A 123 7.97 7.06 -1.83
C ALA A 123 6.95 6.03 -2.32
N SER A 124 6.25 5.43 -1.36
CA SER A 124 5.08 4.58 -1.64
C SER A 124 4.10 4.66 -0.47
N ILE A 125 2.83 4.96 -0.76
CA ILE A 125 1.76 5.01 0.24
C ILE A 125 0.80 3.86 0.00
N TYR A 126 0.80 2.88 0.89
CA TYR A 126 -0.05 1.68 0.84
C TYR A 126 0.03 0.90 -0.48
N GLY A 127 1.08 1.11 -1.27
CA GLY A 127 1.28 0.46 -2.56
C GLY A 127 2.29 -0.68 -2.50
N ILE A 128 3.56 -0.36 -2.24
CA ILE A 128 4.68 -1.32 -2.23
C ILE A 128 4.46 -2.50 -1.28
N MET A 129 3.69 -2.31 -0.20
CA MET A 129 3.37 -3.36 0.76
C MET A 129 2.62 -4.55 0.15
N PHE A 130 1.97 -4.37 -1.00
CA PHE A 130 1.23 -5.42 -1.70
C PHE A 130 2.06 -6.19 -2.72
N THR A 131 3.33 -5.84 -2.92
CA THR A 131 4.20 -6.58 -3.83
C THR A 131 4.43 -8.01 -3.33
N PRO A 132 4.32 -9.03 -4.18
CA PRO A 132 4.48 -10.42 -3.76
C PRO A 132 5.92 -10.74 -3.35
N ASN A 133 6.92 -10.17 -4.01
CA ASN A 133 8.32 -10.29 -3.64
C ASN A 133 8.80 -9.03 -2.91
N GLN A 134 8.52 -8.96 -1.61
CA GLN A 134 8.82 -7.80 -0.76
C GLN A 134 10.31 -7.41 -0.75
N ARG A 135 11.21 -8.40 -0.79
CA ARG A 135 12.66 -8.14 -0.85
C ARG A 135 13.06 -7.51 -2.18
N GLN A 136 12.49 -7.96 -3.29
CA GLN A 136 12.79 -7.42 -4.61
C GLN A 136 12.31 -5.98 -4.75
N SER A 137 11.09 -5.67 -4.30
CA SER A 137 10.58 -4.29 -4.34
C SER A 137 11.35 -3.34 -3.42
N ALA A 138 11.81 -3.82 -2.25
CA ALA A 138 12.71 -3.05 -1.38
C ALA A 138 14.06 -2.78 -2.05
N ALA A 139 14.64 -3.80 -2.72
CA ALA A 139 15.89 -3.65 -3.46
C ALA A 139 15.76 -2.66 -4.64
N GLU A 140 14.64 -2.67 -5.34
CA GLU A 140 14.41 -1.77 -6.47
C GLU A 140 14.22 -0.31 -6.02
N ILE A 141 13.38 -0.06 -4.99
CA ILE A 141 13.14 1.32 -4.55
C ILE A 141 14.42 1.95 -3.97
N ILE A 142 15.27 1.17 -3.25
CA ILE A 142 16.54 1.70 -2.74
C ILE A 142 17.59 1.85 -3.84
N ARG A 143 17.59 0.98 -4.86
CA ARG A 143 18.50 1.04 -6.00
C ARG A 143 18.38 2.36 -6.76
N VAL A 144 17.14 2.77 -7.04
CA VAL A 144 16.86 3.96 -7.87
C VAL A 144 17.09 5.28 -7.14
N VAL A 145 17.17 5.28 -5.80
CA VAL A 145 17.47 6.46 -5.00
C VAL A 145 19.00 6.63 -4.89
N ARG A 146 19.49 7.86 -5.03
CA ARG A 146 20.92 8.19 -4.90
C ARG A 146 21.44 8.02 -3.46
N PRO A 147 22.74 7.81 -3.23
CA PRO A 147 23.31 7.89 -1.89
C PRO A 147 22.95 9.21 -1.20
N GLY A 148 22.63 9.15 0.10
CA GLY A 148 22.13 10.27 0.89
C GLY A 148 20.69 10.71 0.56
N GLY A 149 20.05 10.10 -0.44
CA GLY A 149 18.63 10.31 -0.75
C GLY A 149 17.70 9.62 0.25
N LYS A 150 16.40 9.90 0.19
CA LYS A 150 15.43 9.39 1.15
C LYS A 150 14.35 8.53 0.48
N ILE A 151 13.89 7.52 1.22
CA ILE A 151 12.73 6.71 0.84
C ILE A 151 11.66 6.89 1.91
N GLY A 152 10.47 7.33 1.50
CA GLY A 152 9.31 7.48 2.38
C GLY A 152 8.28 6.40 2.15
N MET A 153 7.73 5.84 3.21
CA MET A 153 6.66 4.86 3.08
C MET A 153 5.59 5.05 4.15
N ALA A 154 4.34 4.76 3.80
CA ALA A 154 3.25 4.62 4.76
C ALA A 154 2.61 3.24 4.56
N ASN A 155 2.61 2.40 5.59
CA ASN A 155 2.13 1.03 5.50
C ASN A 155 1.26 0.68 6.70
N TRP A 156 0.14 -0.01 6.47
CA TRP A 156 -0.76 -0.44 7.54
C TRP A 156 -0.07 -1.40 8.50
N THR A 157 -0.24 -1.19 9.81
CA THR A 157 0.31 -2.08 10.84
C THR A 157 -0.53 -3.36 10.98
N PRO A 158 0.08 -4.49 11.40
CA PRO A 158 -0.66 -5.74 11.61
C PRO A 158 -1.75 -5.64 12.69
N GLU A 159 -1.51 -4.84 13.72
CA GLU A 159 -2.40 -4.64 14.88
C GLU A 159 -3.53 -3.65 14.58
N GLY A 160 -3.32 -2.74 13.64
CA GLY A 160 -4.30 -1.73 13.22
C GLY A 160 -5.48 -2.32 12.46
N PHE A 161 -6.50 -1.49 12.22
CA PHE A 161 -7.75 -1.90 11.59
C PHE A 161 -7.53 -2.67 10.27
N ILE A 162 -6.73 -2.12 9.36
CA ILE A 162 -6.55 -2.74 8.03
C ILE A 162 -5.74 -4.05 8.12
N GLY A 163 -4.72 -4.13 9.01
CA GLY A 163 -4.01 -5.39 9.25
C GLY A 163 -4.93 -6.48 9.82
N ARG A 164 -5.81 -6.12 10.75
CA ARG A 164 -6.84 -7.03 11.28
C ARG A 164 -7.86 -7.42 10.20
N LEU A 165 -8.24 -6.49 9.32
CA LEU A 165 -9.07 -6.80 8.15
C LEU A 165 -8.40 -7.83 7.22
N PHE A 166 -7.09 -7.69 6.93
CA PHE A 166 -6.36 -8.68 6.13
C PHE A 166 -6.36 -10.05 6.80
N LYS A 167 -6.19 -10.11 8.13
CA LYS A 167 -6.27 -11.35 8.89
C LYS A 167 -7.67 -11.98 8.81
N THR A 168 -8.73 -11.19 8.92
CA THR A 168 -10.12 -11.65 8.76
C THR A 168 -10.35 -12.20 7.35
N LEU A 169 -9.96 -11.47 6.30
CA LEU A 169 -10.08 -11.94 4.91
C LEU A 169 -9.32 -13.25 4.69
N GLY A 170 -8.12 -13.39 5.28
CA GLY A 170 -7.27 -14.58 5.17
C GLY A 170 -7.88 -15.84 5.79
N GLN A 171 -8.84 -15.74 6.70
CA GLN A 171 -9.59 -16.89 7.23
C GLN A 171 -10.52 -17.51 6.19
N TYR A 172 -11.01 -16.71 5.25
CA TYR A 172 -11.93 -17.12 4.20
C TYR A 172 -11.22 -17.40 2.88
N ILE A 173 -10.20 -16.60 2.56
CA ILE A 173 -9.43 -16.69 1.32
C ILE A 173 -7.95 -16.83 1.68
N PRO A 174 -7.46 -18.06 1.84
CA PRO A 174 -6.05 -18.31 2.16
C PRO A 174 -5.12 -17.70 1.11
N ASN A 175 -4.07 -17.04 1.59
CA ASN A 175 -3.02 -16.46 0.75
C ASN A 175 -1.67 -17.02 1.20
N PRO A 176 -0.89 -17.69 0.33
CA PRO A 176 0.41 -18.25 0.68
C PRO A 176 1.52 -17.20 0.80
N LEU A 177 1.25 -15.95 0.40
CA LEU A 177 2.22 -14.86 0.47
C LEU A 177 2.34 -14.32 1.89
N PRO A 178 3.51 -13.73 2.25
CA PRO A 178 3.66 -12.95 3.47
C PRO A 178 2.60 -11.84 3.55
N SER A 179 2.13 -11.56 4.76
CA SER A 179 1.15 -10.49 4.97
C SER A 179 1.69 -9.14 4.48
N PRO A 180 0.92 -8.37 3.70
CA PRO A 180 1.28 -7.00 3.35
C PRO A 180 1.56 -6.12 4.59
N ALA A 181 0.86 -6.35 5.69
CA ALA A 181 0.99 -5.58 6.92
C ALA A 181 2.36 -5.74 7.61
N LEU A 182 3.21 -6.70 7.21
CA LEU A 182 4.59 -6.79 7.70
C LEU A 182 5.39 -5.51 7.41
N TRP A 183 5.14 -4.84 6.29
CA TRP A 183 5.73 -3.54 5.99
C TRP A 183 5.37 -2.44 7.00
N GLY A 184 4.34 -2.64 7.81
CA GLY A 184 3.95 -1.79 8.93
C GLY A 184 4.64 -2.16 10.25
N THR A 185 5.74 -2.92 10.23
CA THR A 185 6.53 -3.28 11.43
C THR A 185 7.97 -2.79 11.30
N PRO A 186 8.54 -2.17 12.35
CA PRO A 186 9.94 -1.70 12.32
C PRO A 186 10.93 -2.83 12.02
N ASP A 187 10.77 -4.00 12.62
CA ASP A 187 11.69 -5.14 12.46
C ASP A 187 11.76 -5.59 10.99
N HIS A 188 10.61 -5.66 10.31
CA HIS A 188 10.59 -6.04 8.89
C HIS A 188 11.23 -4.98 7.99
N VAL A 189 11.00 -3.69 8.29
CA VAL A 189 11.64 -2.58 7.59
C VAL A 189 13.17 -2.64 7.76
N HIS A 190 13.66 -2.87 8.98
CA HIS A 190 15.09 -3.06 9.22
C HIS A 190 15.65 -4.28 8.49
N ALA A 191 14.89 -5.39 8.40
CA ALA A 191 15.32 -6.57 7.64
C ALA A 191 15.40 -6.35 6.13
N LEU A 192 14.66 -5.37 5.59
CA LEU A 192 14.64 -5.03 4.17
C LEU A 192 15.69 -3.98 3.79
N PHE A 193 15.95 -2.99 4.64
CA PHE A 193 16.73 -1.80 4.30
C PHE A 193 17.98 -1.61 5.15
N GLY A 194 18.11 -2.28 6.33
CA GLY A 194 19.13 -1.98 7.33
C GLY A 194 20.54 -1.98 6.80
N ASP A 195 20.90 -2.93 5.93
CA ASP A 195 22.25 -3.05 5.37
C ASP A 195 22.64 -1.90 4.40
N GLN A 196 21.65 -1.15 3.91
CA GLN A 196 21.82 -0.09 2.90
C GLN A 196 21.38 1.29 3.39
N ALA A 197 20.91 1.38 4.64
CA ALA A 197 20.45 2.60 5.26
C ALA A 197 21.51 3.23 6.17
N GLU A 198 21.70 4.54 6.03
CA GLU A 198 22.41 5.34 7.02
C GLU A 198 21.56 5.55 8.28
N ASP A 199 20.24 5.74 8.07
CA ASP A 199 19.25 5.92 9.14
C ASP A 199 17.87 5.41 8.73
N ILE A 200 17.10 4.91 9.70
CA ILE A 200 15.70 4.51 9.53
C ILE A 200 14.90 5.10 10.68
N THR A 201 14.02 6.05 10.35
CA THR A 201 13.07 6.64 11.29
C THR A 201 11.68 6.06 11.05
N THR A 202 10.99 5.69 12.12
CA THR A 202 9.61 5.18 12.05
C THR A 202 8.70 5.89 13.04
N GLU A 203 7.48 6.21 12.62
CA GLU A 203 6.44 6.81 13.47
C GLU A 203 5.10 6.13 13.26
N ARG A 204 4.41 5.74 14.33
CA ARG A 204 3.04 5.23 14.25
C ARG A 204 2.07 6.41 14.16
N ARG A 205 1.22 6.40 13.15
CA ARG A 205 0.20 7.42 12.91
C ARG A 205 -1.17 6.79 12.73
N LEU A 206 -2.21 7.60 12.86
CA LEU A 206 -3.60 7.18 12.68
C LEU A 206 -4.23 7.92 11.50
N PHE A 207 -4.92 7.16 10.66
CA PHE A 207 -5.91 7.68 9.72
C PHE A 207 -7.30 7.23 10.16
N ASN A 208 -8.24 8.16 10.36
CA ASN A 208 -9.59 7.82 10.80
C ASN A 208 -10.51 7.60 9.60
N PHE A 209 -10.96 6.36 9.41
CA PHE A 209 -12.04 6.06 8.49
C PHE A 209 -13.35 6.61 9.06
N ARG A 210 -14.04 7.47 8.29
CA ARG A 210 -15.28 8.14 8.71
C ARG A 210 -16.40 7.82 7.75
N TYR A 211 -17.47 7.22 8.27
CA TYR A 211 -18.65 6.85 7.50
C TYR A 211 -19.93 7.11 8.33
N ILE A 212 -21.08 7.14 7.64
CA ILE A 212 -22.38 7.31 8.32
C ILE A 212 -22.64 6.11 9.24
N THR A 213 -22.33 4.88 8.81
CA THR A 213 -22.43 3.64 9.61
C THR A 213 -21.34 2.64 9.19
N THR A 214 -21.15 1.59 9.98
CA THR A 214 -20.26 0.46 9.65
C THR A 214 -20.71 -0.27 8.40
N GLU A 215 -22.02 -0.43 8.19
CA GLU A 215 -22.59 -1.03 6.99
C GLU A 215 -22.33 -0.18 5.74
N ALA A 216 -22.40 1.15 5.86
CA ALA A 216 -22.09 2.07 4.76
C ALA A 216 -20.63 1.93 4.33
N TRP A 217 -19.69 1.78 5.28
CA TRP A 217 -18.29 1.48 5.01
C TRP A 217 -18.17 0.15 4.25
N LEU A 218 -18.75 -0.93 4.78
CA LEU A 218 -18.65 -2.25 4.17
C LEU A 218 -19.24 -2.28 2.76
N ASN A 219 -20.42 -1.68 2.55
CA ASN A 219 -21.06 -1.61 1.23
C ASN A 219 -20.19 -0.84 0.22
N ASN A 220 -19.53 0.23 0.67
CA ASN A 220 -18.60 0.96 -0.18
C ASN A 220 -17.37 0.08 -0.52
N PHE A 221 -16.74 -0.55 0.48
CA PHE A 221 -15.54 -1.38 0.26
C PHE A 221 -15.83 -2.62 -0.59
N LYS A 222 -16.99 -3.25 -0.44
CA LYS A 222 -17.47 -4.34 -1.34
C LYS A 222 -17.55 -3.89 -2.80
N ARG A 223 -17.82 -2.62 -3.05
CA ARG A 223 -17.95 -2.07 -4.40
C ARG A 223 -16.62 -1.61 -5.00
N VAL A 224 -15.77 -0.94 -4.20
CA VAL A 224 -14.62 -0.20 -4.73
C VAL A 224 -13.25 -0.76 -4.33
N TYR A 225 -13.14 -1.48 -3.22
CA TYR A 225 -11.86 -1.97 -2.72
C TYR A 225 -11.60 -3.41 -3.17
N GLY A 226 -10.70 -3.59 -4.13
CA GLY A 226 -10.44 -4.86 -4.80
C GLY A 226 -10.31 -6.08 -3.87
N PRO A 227 -9.50 -6.07 -2.81
CA PRO A 227 -9.37 -7.20 -1.91
C PRO A 227 -10.68 -7.64 -1.25
N VAL A 228 -11.49 -6.71 -0.76
CA VAL A 228 -12.80 -7.00 -0.14
C VAL A 228 -13.79 -7.48 -1.21
N LYS A 229 -13.88 -6.76 -2.33
CA LYS A 229 -14.75 -7.13 -3.46
C LYS A 229 -14.51 -8.57 -3.92
N ASN A 230 -13.24 -8.93 -4.14
CA ASN A 230 -12.88 -10.25 -4.63
C ASN A 230 -13.09 -11.35 -3.57
N ALA A 231 -12.89 -11.04 -2.27
CA ALA A 231 -13.19 -11.99 -1.20
C ALA A 231 -14.68 -12.36 -1.18
N PHE A 232 -15.57 -11.36 -1.26
CA PHE A 232 -17.00 -11.63 -1.34
C PHE A 232 -17.40 -12.38 -2.63
N ALA A 233 -16.80 -12.06 -3.76
CA ALA A 233 -17.10 -12.74 -5.02
C ALA A 233 -16.66 -14.21 -5.07
N ALA A 234 -15.66 -14.58 -4.27
CA ALA A 234 -15.13 -15.96 -4.21
C ALA A 234 -15.92 -16.89 -3.27
N LEU A 235 -16.85 -16.36 -2.47
CA LEU A 235 -17.59 -17.10 -1.46
C LEU A 235 -19.04 -17.37 -1.89
N ASP A 236 -19.58 -18.49 -1.41
CA ASP A 236 -21.00 -18.76 -1.47
C ASP A 236 -21.79 -17.85 -0.52
N GLU A 237 -23.13 -17.91 -0.58
CA GLU A 237 -23.98 -17.04 0.24
C GLU A 237 -23.75 -17.18 1.75
N ALA A 238 -23.43 -18.39 2.24
CA ALA A 238 -23.17 -18.61 3.66
C ALA A 238 -21.83 -17.99 4.06
N GLY A 239 -20.78 -18.19 3.25
CA GLY A 239 -19.47 -17.57 3.43
C GLY A 239 -19.54 -16.05 3.38
N GLN A 240 -20.31 -15.49 2.44
CA GLN A 240 -20.52 -14.04 2.36
C GLN A 240 -21.20 -13.47 3.60
N ARG A 241 -22.22 -14.15 4.16
CA ARG A 241 -22.89 -13.73 5.41
C ARG A 241 -21.92 -13.76 6.58
N ASN A 242 -21.13 -14.82 6.71
CA ASN A 242 -20.16 -14.97 7.80
C ASN A 242 -19.06 -13.89 7.69
N LEU A 243 -18.46 -13.71 6.53
CA LEU A 243 -17.46 -12.68 6.30
C LEU A 243 -18.01 -11.27 6.58
N GLN A 244 -19.26 -10.99 6.17
CA GLN A 244 -19.92 -9.73 6.48
C GLN A 244 -20.06 -9.51 7.98
N GLN A 245 -20.49 -10.53 8.71
CA GLN A 245 -20.65 -10.46 10.17
C GLN A 245 -19.33 -10.22 10.87
N ASP A 246 -18.27 -10.91 10.47
CA ASP A 246 -16.92 -10.73 11.05
C ASP A 246 -16.35 -9.35 10.80
N ILE A 247 -16.52 -8.81 9.57
CA ILE A 247 -16.06 -7.44 9.26
C ILE A 247 -16.87 -6.41 10.04
N VAL A 248 -18.19 -6.53 10.13
CA VAL A 248 -19.02 -5.60 10.90
C VAL A 248 -18.69 -5.67 12.40
N SER A 249 -18.45 -6.87 12.94
CA SER A 249 -17.98 -7.02 14.33
C SER A 249 -16.65 -6.30 14.53
N LEU A 250 -15.68 -6.51 13.65
CA LEU A 250 -14.38 -5.84 13.71
C LEU A 250 -14.50 -4.30 13.67
N LEU A 251 -15.38 -3.79 12.81
CA LEU A 251 -15.64 -2.35 12.71
C LEU A 251 -16.27 -1.79 13.99
N ASN A 252 -17.26 -2.49 14.53
CA ASN A 252 -17.96 -2.08 15.76
C ASN A 252 -17.03 -2.12 16.97
N ASP A 253 -16.15 -3.13 17.07
CA ASP A 253 -15.14 -3.25 18.15
C ASP A 253 -14.12 -2.11 18.14
N LEU A 254 -13.84 -1.54 16.95
CA LEU A 254 -12.85 -0.47 16.77
C LEU A 254 -13.47 0.92 16.63
N ASN A 255 -14.79 1.01 16.50
CA ASN A 255 -15.47 2.28 16.36
C ASN A 255 -15.36 3.11 17.65
N VAL A 256 -14.81 4.32 17.53
CA VAL A 256 -14.65 5.24 18.66
C VAL A 256 -15.73 6.35 18.69
N ALA A 257 -16.67 6.35 17.72
CA ALA A 257 -17.79 7.29 17.72
C ALA A 257 -18.92 6.80 18.63
N ASP A 258 -19.59 7.73 19.31
CA ASP A 258 -20.72 7.51 20.23
C ASP A 258 -22.03 8.16 19.75
N ASP A 259 -22.01 8.75 18.54
CA ASP A 259 -23.11 9.49 17.95
C ASP A 259 -23.90 8.72 16.87
N GLY A 260 -23.65 7.40 16.77
CA GLY A 260 -24.27 6.54 15.76
C GLY A 260 -23.52 6.54 14.41
N THR A 261 -22.48 7.34 14.25
CA THR A 261 -21.60 7.31 13.08
C THR A 261 -20.47 6.28 13.25
N MET A 262 -19.66 6.12 12.22
CA MET A 262 -18.45 5.29 12.27
C MET A 262 -17.20 6.18 12.21
N VAL A 263 -16.36 6.07 13.23
CA VAL A 263 -14.99 6.58 13.23
C VAL A 263 -14.05 5.45 13.66
N VAL A 264 -13.39 4.82 12.70
CA VAL A 264 -12.47 3.71 12.97
C VAL A 264 -11.03 4.15 12.71
N PRO A 265 -10.17 4.21 13.75
CA PRO A 265 -8.75 4.51 13.58
C PRO A 265 -8.03 3.39 12.82
N GLY A 266 -7.41 3.71 11.69
CA GLY A 266 -6.49 2.85 10.97
C GLY A 266 -5.05 3.25 11.30
N GLU A 267 -4.34 2.40 12.04
CA GLU A 267 -2.94 2.64 12.36
C GLU A 267 -2.06 2.28 11.16
N TYR A 268 -1.11 3.16 10.86
CA TYR A 268 -0.06 2.92 9.89
C TYR A 268 1.30 3.31 10.45
N LEU A 269 2.35 2.68 9.94
CA LEU A 269 3.73 3.05 10.18
C LEU A 269 4.16 4.00 9.06
N GLU A 270 4.52 5.23 9.43
CA GLU A 270 5.26 6.14 8.57
C GLU A 270 6.74 5.86 8.72
N ILE A 271 7.45 5.74 7.61
CA ILE A 271 8.83 5.28 7.54
C ILE A 271 9.62 6.24 6.67
N VAL A 272 10.77 6.67 7.16
CA VAL A 272 11.76 7.40 6.36
C VAL A 272 13.09 6.66 6.47
N VAL A 273 13.58 6.17 5.33
CA VAL A 273 14.89 5.54 5.19
C VAL A 273 15.82 6.53 4.49
N LYS A 274 16.96 6.86 5.10
CA LYS A 274 18.04 7.58 4.46
C LYS A 274 19.03 6.57 3.90
N LYS A 275 19.24 6.57 2.59
CA LYS A 275 20.18 5.67 1.93
C LYS A 275 21.63 6.05 2.27
N ALA A 276 22.46 5.05 2.61
CA ALA A 276 23.88 5.20 2.82
C ALA A 276 24.67 5.62 1.56
#